data_bfc9136fbf1766c713526f597bc4dff6
#
_entry.id   bfc9136fbf1766c713526f597bc4dff6
#
_cell.length_a   1.000
_cell.length_b   1.000
_cell.length_c   1.000
_cell.angle_alpha   90.00
_cell.angle_beta   90.00
_cell.angle_gamma   90.00
#
_symmetry.space_group_name_H-M   'P 1'
#
loop_
_entity.id
_entity.type
_entity.pdbx_description
1 polymer ?
#
loop_
_entity_poly.entity_id
_entity_poly.type
_entity_poly.pdbx_seq_one_letter_code
_entity_poly.pdbx_strand_id
1 'polypeptide(L)'
;VVADIVEALTGHLGGVVGVPVVGQAPSPRPDSWVLVERTGGVGGVATDFPMVTLEAWAATKGGASELAHVLWDHLVRRMPPVIGGVRVVRRVAVSGPSYQPLPSSGGYRYRMSIQVKHQVVKHQVVKEGP
;
A
#
# COMPACT_ATOMS: atom_id res chain seq x y z
N VAL A 1 -5.28 10.27 17.54
CA VAL A 1 -4.16 10.02 16.64
C VAL A 1 -4.63 10.09 15.20
N VAL A 2 -3.92 10.82 14.39
CA VAL A 2 -4.23 10.97 12.97
C VAL A 2 -3.89 9.67 12.24
N ALA A 3 -4.81 9.21 11.37
CA ALA A 3 -4.61 8.02 10.57
C ALA A 3 -3.59 8.28 9.46
N ASP A 4 -2.63 7.37 9.32
CA ASP A 4 -1.66 7.37 8.23
C ASP A 4 -1.88 6.10 7.39
N ILE A 5 -2.42 6.28 6.18
CA ILE A 5 -2.75 5.15 5.30
C ILE A 5 -1.50 4.42 4.82
N VAL A 6 -0.40 5.12 4.62
CA VAL A 6 0.86 4.49 4.19
C VAL A 6 1.38 3.56 5.28
N GLU A 7 1.43 4.04 6.52
CA GLU A 7 1.82 3.21 7.67
C GLU A 7 0.91 1.98 7.82
N ALA A 8 -0.41 2.19 7.74
CA ALA A 8 -1.38 1.11 7.86
C ALA A 8 -1.20 0.06 6.75
N LEU A 9 -1.01 0.50 5.52
CA LEU A 9 -0.81 -0.41 4.38
C LEU A 9 0.52 -1.15 4.46
N THR A 10 1.60 -0.48 4.82
CA THR A 10 2.91 -1.14 4.96
C THR A 10 2.86 -2.24 6.00
N GLY A 11 2.26 -1.97 7.15
CA GLY A 11 2.10 -2.97 8.21
C GLY A 11 1.22 -4.15 7.80
N HIS A 12 0.10 -3.86 7.14
CA HIS A 12 -0.84 -4.90 6.72
C HIS A 12 -0.30 -5.77 5.58
N LEU A 13 0.23 -5.15 4.54
CA LEU A 13 0.65 -5.86 3.33
C LEU A 13 1.90 -6.71 3.56
N GLY A 14 2.76 -6.35 4.51
CA GLY A 14 3.92 -7.16 4.85
C GLY A 14 3.56 -8.60 5.22
N GLY A 15 2.44 -8.79 5.91
CA GLY A 15 1.92 -10.12 6.24
C GLY A 15 1.27 -10.85 5.06
N VAL A 16 0.92 -10.13 4.00
CA VAL A 16 0.26 -10.70 2.82
C VAL A 16 1.27 -11.26 1.82
N VAL A 17 2.35 -10.50 1.56
CA VAL A 17 3.27 -10.84 0.46
C VAL A 17 4.59 -11.48 0.92
N GLY A 18 4.92 -11.43 2.19
CA GLY A 18 6.12 -12.06 2.73
C GLY A 18 7.44 -11.44 2.26
N VAL A 19 7.41 -10.24 1.68
CA VAL A 19 8.58 -9.44 1.32
C VAL A 19 8.51 -8.11 2.03
N PRO A 20 9.63 -7.36 2.15
CA PRO A 20 9.59 -6.04 2.76
C PRO A 20 8.61 -5.11 2.04
N VAL A 21 7.71 -4.51 2.81
CA VAL A 21 6.76 -3.48 2.35
C VAL A 21 7.09 -2.20 3.11
N VAL A 22 7.51 -1.18 2.41
CA VAL A 22 8.12 0.00 3.01
C VAL A 22 7.56 1.29 2.42
N GLY A 23 7.66 2.37 3.18
CA GLY A 23 7.28 3.71 2.73
C GLY A 23 8.43 4.51 2.14
N GLN A 24 9.63 3.94 2.14
CA GLN A 24 10.85 4.55 1.60
C GLN A 24 11.76 3.45 1.08
N ALA A 25 12.40 3.67 -0.06
CA ALA A 25 13.30 2.69 -0.65
C ALA A 25 14.40 2.27 0.34
N PRO A 26 14.56 0.97 0.58
CA PRO A 26 15.57 0.50 1.52
C PRO A 26 16.99 0.58 0.93
N SER A 27 17.98 0.65 1.81
CA SER A 27 19.39 0.62 1.43
C SER A 27 20.14 -0.36 2.36
N PRO A 28 20.74 -1.45 1.84
CA PRO A 28 20.67 -1.91 0.46
C PRO A 28 19.27 -2.41 0.07
N ARG A 29 18.97 -2.41 -1.23
CA ARG A 29 17.70 -2.92 -1.73
C ARG A 29 17.68 -4.43 -1.75
N PRO A 30 16.68 -5.10 -1.16
CA PRO A 30 16.49 -6.53 -1.33
C PRO A 30 16.07 -6.89 -2.76
N ASP A 31 16.15 -8.17 -3.12
CA ASP A 31 15.78 -8.62 -4.47
C ASP A 31 14.30 -8.39 -4.78
N SER A 32 13.45 -8.57 -3.78
CA SER A 32 12.00 -8.33 -3.91
C SER A 32 11.52 -7.46 -2.77
N TRP A 33 10.75 -6.44 -3.09
CA TRP A 33 10.21 -5.50 -2.10
C TRP A 33 9.08 -4.67 -2.70
N VAL A 34 8.32 -4.00 -1.84
CA VAL A 34 7.19 -3.17 -2.22
C VAL A 34 7.35 -1.78 -1.62
N LEU A 35 7.16 -0.76 -2.44
CA LEU A 35 7.09 0.63 -2.00
C LEU A 35 5.63 1.07 -1.97
N VAL A 36 5.22 1.71 -0.89
CA VAL A 36 3.88 2.31 -0.75
C VAL A 36 4.05 3.80 -0.54
N GLU A 37 3.44 4.61 -1.39
CA GLU A 37 3.52 6.07 -1.32
C GLU A 37 2.15 6.71 -1.47
N ARG A 38 1.91 7.79 -0.72
CA ARG A 38 0.82 8.70 -1.02
C ARG A 38 1.28 9.63 -2.15
N THR A 39 0.61 9.57 -3.29
CA THR A 39 0.97 10.35 -4.48
C THR A 39 0.01 11.49 -4.78
N GLY A 40 -0.99 11.69 -3.95
CA GLY A 40 -1.98 12.74 -4.12
C GLY A 40 -3.20 12.50 -3.28
N GLY A 41 -4.31 13.08 -3.73
CA GLY A 41 -5.59 12.99 -3.03
C GLY A 41 -5.89 14.25 -2.22
N VAL A 42 -7.10 14.32 -1.73
CA VAL A 42 -7.64 15.48 -1.01
C VAL A 42 -8.02 15.09 0.40
N GLY A 43 -7.56 15.85 1.39
CA GLY A 43 -7.96 15.69 2.78
C GLY A 43 -9.31 16.33 3.05
N GLY A 44 -10.10 15.70 3.91
CA GLY A 44 -11.34 16.25 4.44
C GLY A 44 -11.31 16.39 5.96
N VAL A 45 -12.37 16.89 6.54
CA VAL A 45 -12.45 17.10 8.00
C VAL A 45 -12.62 15.77 8.74
N ALA A 46 -13.53 14.92 8.28
CA ALA A 46 -13.84 13.64 8.91
C ALA A 46 -13.25 12.45 8.14
N THR A 47 -13.07 12.58 6.84
CA THR A 47 -12.54 11.54 5.97
C THR A 47 -11.44 12.11 5.08
N ASP A 48 -10.50 11.25 4.71
CA ASP A 48 -9.40 11.56 3.80
C ASP A 48 -9.54 10.70 2.54
N PHE A 49 -9.03 11.21 1.41
CA PHE A 49 -9.12 10.57 0.09
C PHE A 49 -7.74 10.46 -0.55
N PRO A 50 -6.78 9.77 0.06
CA PRO A 50 -5.45 9.67 -0.52
C PRO A 50 -5.46 8.84 -1.80
N MET A 51 -4.67 9.29 -2.77
CA MET A 51 -4.20 8.46 -3.86
C MET A 51 -2.95 7.73 -3.38
N VAL A 52 -2.95 6.43 -3.46
CA VAL A 52 -1.82 5.60 -3.02
C VAL A 52 -1.26 4.86 -4.22
N THR A 53 0.03 5.00 -4.44
CA THR A 53 0.76 4.28 -5.48
C THR A 53 1.63 3.22 -4.84
N LEU A 54 1.58 2.01 -5.39
CA LEU A 54 2.41 0.90 -4.95
C LEU A 54 3.35 0.51 -6.09
N GLU A 55 4.59 0.19 -5.71
CA GLU A 55 5.59 -0.31 -6.64
C GLU A 55 6.04 -1.69 -6.18
N ALA A 56 5.86 -2.69 -7.04
CA ALA A 56 6.34 -4.04 -6.80
C ALA A 56 7.66 -4.24 -7.55
N TRP A 57 8.71 -4.49 -6.78
CA TRP A 57 10.07 -4.67 -7.28
C TRP A 57 10.53 -6.11 -7.13
N ALA A 58 11.19 -6.64 -8.14
CA ALA A 58 11.82 -7.96 -8.07
C ALA A 58 13.04 -8.05 -8.99
N ALA A 59 13.82 -9.09 -8.81
CA ALA A 59 15.01 -9.36 -9.62
C ALA A 59 14.67 -9.81 -11.05
N THR A 60 13.44 -10.28 -11.28
CA THR A 60 12.95 -10.67 -12.60
C THR A 60 11.64 -9.97 -12.92
N LYS A 61 11.35 -9.78 -14.21
CA LYS A 61 10.10 -9.18 -14.66
C LYS A 61 8.88 -10.02 -14.23
N GLY A 62 8.98 -11.34 -14.39
CA GLY A 62 7.93 -12.27 -13.97
C GLY A 62 7.66 -12.21 -12.47
N GLY A 63 8.71 -12.13 -11.67
CA GLY A 63 8.60 -12.00 -10.23
C GLY A 63 7.93 -10.69 -9.80
N ALA A 64 8.28 -9.59 -10.44
CA ALA A 64 7.65 -8.29 -10.18
C ALA A 64 6.17 -8.29 -10.57
N SER A 65 5.84 -8.89 -11.73
CA SER A 65 4.45 -9.04 -12.17
C SER A 65 3.63 -9.88 -11.19
N GLU A 66 4.15 -11.01 -10.76
CA GLU A 66 3.47 -11.89 -9.81
C GLU A 66 3.21 -11.18 -8.49
N LEU A 67 4.22 -10.51 -7.94
CA LEU A 67 4.10 -9.73 -6.72
C LEU A 67 3.04 -8.62 -6.86
N ALA A 68 3.06 -7.91 -7.97
CA ALA A 68 2.10 -6.84 -8.24
C ALA A 68 0.65 -7.37 -8.32
N HIS A 69 0.44 -8.51 -8.97
CA HIS A 69 -0.90 -9.08 -9.11
C HIS A 69 -1.44 -9.63 -7.79
N VAL A 70 -0.59 -10.21 -6.94
CA VAL A 70 -0.96 -10.63 -5.59
C VAL A 70 -1.40 -9.42 -4.75
N LEU A 71 -0.63 -8.33 -4.80
CA LEU A 71 -0.98 -7.09 -4.11
C LEU A 71 -2.30 -6.52 -4.61
N TRP A 72 -2.48 -6.45 -5.92
CA TRP A 72 -3.67 -5.89 -6.54
C TRP A 72 -4.93 -6.68 -6.18
N ASP A 73 -4.87 -8.00 -6.26
CA ASP A 73 -5.98 -8.85 -5.86
C ASP A 73 -6.37 -8.62 -4.40
N HIS A 74 -5.37 -8.54 -3.52
CA HIS A 74 -5.63 -8.27 -2.10
C HIS A 74 -6.26 -6.89 -1.90
N LEU A 75 -5.69 -5.84 -2.48
CA LEU A 75 -6.18 -4.48 -2.32
C LEU A 75 -7.60 -4.30 -2.83
N VAL A 76 -7.93 -4.91 -3.97
CA VAL A 76 -9.23 -4.72 -4.61
C VAL A 76 -10.30 -5.64 -4.02
N ARG A 77 -9.95 -6.87 -3.63
CA ARG A 77 -10.96 -7.88 -3.26
C ARG A 77 -10.90 -8.37 -1.82
N ARG A 78 -9.75 -8.30 -1.17
CA ARG A 78 -9.52 -9.02 0.09
C ARG A 78 -9.17 -8.15 1.29
N MET A 79 -8.97 -6.85 1.09
CA MET A 79 -8.55 -5.98 2.18
C MET A 79 -9.67 -5.83 3.21
N PRO A 80 -9.38 -6.06 4.50
CA PRO A 80 -10.38 -5.89 5.55
C PRO A 80 -10.76 -4.41 5.72
N PRO A 81 -11.93 -4.13 6.32
CA PRO A 81 -12.40 -2.75 6.48
C PRO A 81 -11.58 -1.91 7.46
N VAL A 82 -10.82 -2.56 8.35
CA VAL A 82 -9.93 -1.87 9.29
C VAL A 82 -8.55 -2.48 9.18
N ILE A 83 -7.55 -1.64 8.90
CA ILE A 83 -6.16 -2.05 8.83
C ILE A 83 -5.31 -1.11 9.69
N GLY A 84 -4.46 -1.66 10.55
CA GLY A 84 -3.62 -0.84 11.44
C GLY A 84 -4.39 0.21 12.23
N GLY A 85 -5.64 -0.06 12.61
CA GLY A 85 -6.53 0.89 13.27
C GLY A 85 -7.17 1.93 12.35
N VAL A 86 -6.91 1.89 11.06
CA VAL A 86 -7.49 2.80 10.08
C VAL A 86 -8.72 2.17 9.44
N ARG A 87 -9.87 2.83 9.58
CA ARG A 87 -11.11 2.37 8.96
C ARG A 87 -11.18 2.85 7.52
N VAL A 88 -11.11 1.90 6.60
CA VAL A 88 -11.25 2.14 5.17
C VAL A 88 -12.73 2.04 4.80
N VAL A 89 -13.29 3.14 4.34
CA VAL A 89 -14.71 3.24 3.98
C VAL A 89 -14.93 2.80 2.53
N ARG A 90 -13.99 3.12 1.65
CA ARG A 90 -14.10 2.83 0.22
C ARG A 90 -12.72 2.69 -0.42
N ARG A 91 -12.64 1.84 -1.43
CA ARG A 91 -11.47 1.66 -2.29
C ARG A 91 -11.90 1.81 -3.74
N VAL A 92 -11.15 2.57 -4.51
CA VAL A 92 -11.40 2.76 -5.93
C VAL A 92 -10.13 2.41 -6.70
N ALA A 93 -10.23 1.43 -7.58
CA ALA A 93 -9.15 1.07 -8.49
C ALA A 93 -8.93 2.23 -9.48
N VAL A 94 -7.71 2.72 -9.56
CA VAL A 94 -7.35 3.84 -10.45
C VAL A 94 -6.54 3.34 -11.63
N SER A 95 -5.45 2.61 -11.35
CA SER A 95 -4.57 2.06 -12.38
C SER A 95 -4.08 0.70 -11.91
N GLY A 96 -4.44 -0.34 -12.64
CA GLY A 96 -3.99 -1.70 -12.35
C GLY A 96 -2.48 -1.87 -12.56
N PRO A 97 -1.95 -3.05 -12.22
CA PRO A 97 -0.53 -3.32 -12.38
C PRO A 97 -0.07 -3.09 -13.82
N SER A 98 0.96 -2.27 -13.99
CA SER A 98 1.59 -2.03 -15.28
C SER A 98 3.10 -2.00 -15.14
N TYR A 99 3.79 -2.55 -16.13
CA TYR A 99 5.25 -2.55 -16.15
C TYR A 99 5.77 -1.15 -16.46
N GLN A 100 6.47 -0.57 -15.51
CA GLN A 100 7.05 0.77 -15.63
C GLN A 100 8.52 0.70 -15.19
N PRO A 101 9.43 0.36 -16.10
CA PRO A 101 10.84 0.22 -15.75
C PRO A 101 11.45 1.56 -15.35
N LEU A 102 12.38 1.51 -14.41
CA LEU A 102 13.20 2.64 -14.03
C LEU A 102 14.64 2.33 -14.47
N PRO A 103 15.13 2.88 -15.59
CA PRO A 103 16.37 2.42 -16.25
C PRO A 103 17.60 2.39 -15.37
N SER A 104 17.70 3.27 -14.39
CA SER A 104 18.88 3.37 -13.51
C SER A 104 18.84 2.47 -12.28
N SER A 105 17.78 1.68 -12.10
CA SER A 105 17.56 0.98 -10.82
C SER A 105 18.15 -0.42 -10.71
N GLY A 106 18.41 -1.07 -11.84
CA GLY A 106 18.91 -2.45 -11.87
C GLY A 106 17.88 -3.53 -11.50
N GLY A 107 16.60 -3.19 -11.42
CA GLY A 107 15.52 -4.13 -11.11
C GLY A 107 14.31 -3.95 -12.01
N TYR A 108 13.31 -4.79 -11.81
CA TYR A 108 12.04 -4.74 -12.54
C TYR A 108 10.95 -4.19 -11.63
N ARG A 109 10.16 -3.27 -12.16
CA ARG A 109 9.14 -2.56 -11.40
C ARG A 109 7.78 -2.61 -12.08
N TYR A 110 6.74 -3.02 -11.33
CA TYR A 110 5.34 -2.81 -11.69
C TYR A 110 4.75 -1.75 -10.77
N ARG A 111 3.97 -0.83 -11.32
CA ARG A 111 3.27 0.19 -10.55
C ARG A 111 1.76 0.01 -10.67
N MET A 112 1.06 0.40 -9.60
CA MET A 112 -0.40 0.39 -9.53
C MET A 112 -0.85 1.50 -8.60
N SER A 113 -2.07 1.99 -8.77
CA SER A 113 -2.62 3.06 -7.94
C SER A 113 -4.05 2.76 -7.55
N ILE A 114 -4.38 3.05 -6.31
CA ILE A 114 -5.74 3.01 -5.77
C ILE A 114 -6.04 4.33 -5.07
N GLN A 115 -7.31 4.70 -5.04
CA GLN A 115 -7.77 5.76 -4.17
C GLN A 115 -8.51 5.14 -3.00
N VAL A 116 -8.20 5.62 -1.80
CA VAL A 116 -8.78 5.10 -0.56
C VAL A 116 -9.55 6.23 0.10
N LYS A 117 -10.76 5.93 0.56
CA LYS A 117 -11.48 6.81 1.47
C LYS A 117 -11.41 6.20 2.86
N HIS A 118 -10.86 6.93 3.82
CA HIS A 118 -10.74 6.44 5.19
C HIS A 118 -11.04 7.54 6.21
N GLN A 119 -11.34 7.14 7.44
CA GLN A 119 -11.52 8.08 8.53
C GLN A 119 -10.20 8.75 8.90
N VAL A 120 -10.26 10.05 9.21
CA VAL A 120 -9.06 10.84 9.57
C VAL A 120 -8.51 10.42 10.93
N VAL A 121 -9.39 10.03 11.84
CA VAL A 121 -8.98 9.60 13.19
C VAL A 121 -8.81 8.09 13.21
N LYS A 122 -7.65 7.64 13.68
CA LYS A 122 -7.36 6.23 13.85
C LYS A 122 -8.29 5.63 14.90
N HIS A 123 -8.88 4.47 14.57
CA HIS A 123 -9.72 3.74 15.50
C HIS A 123 -8.88 3.24 16.67
N GLN A 124 -9.30 3.60 17.89
CA GLN A 124 -8.66 3.12 19.11
C GLN A 124 -9.58 2.11 19.79
N VAL A 125 -9.02 0.94 20.10
CA VAL A 125 -9.69 0.02 21.00
C VAL A 125 -9.51 0.53 22.42
N VAL A 126 -10.60 1.04 23.00
CA VAL A 126 -10.60 1.40 24.39
C VAL A 126 -10.60 0.10 25.20
N LYS A 127 -9.48 -0.20 25.86
CA LYS A 127 -9.49 -1.23 26.88
C LYS A 127 -10.25 -0.69 28.07
N GLU A 128 -11.44 -1.20 28.30
CA GLU A 128 -12.08 -1.02 29.57
C GLU A 128 -11.25 -1.80 30.61
N GLY A 129 -10.45 -1.08 31.34
CA GLY A 129 -9.72 -1.64 32.46
C GLY A 129 -10.66 -1.96 33.63
N PRO A 130 -10.29 -2.86 34.51
CA PRO A 130 -11.00 -3.01 35.77
C PRO A 130 -10.87 -1.72 36.58
#